data_67cddd8800bc4abeefc9e7051d4683de
#
_entry.id   67cddd8800bc4abeefc9e7051d4683de
#
_cell.length_a   1.000
_cell.length_b   1.000
_cell.length_c   1.000
_cell.angle_alpha   90.00
_cell.angle_beta   90.00
_cell.angle_gamma   90.00
#
_symmetry.space_group_name_H-M   'P 1'
#
loop_
_entity.id
_entity.type
_entity.pdbx_description
1 polymer ?
#
loop_
_entity_poly.entity_id
_entity_poly.type
_entity_poly.pdbx_seq_one_letter_code
_entity_poly.pdbx_strand_id
1 'polypeptide(L)'
;MKTASVGAAHHGVAVPYDKYAVVTIPNPDDASKRPIGARIVDFDGNKVGEDVACPGLHGSAGSGSIYALACDTGLLLISQDGDKPVIKHLPYDPSLPKASASTLIGGKGLQYFAGNYGPDRIVLVDPSEADGGFRLVQLPTRRVHFAVDPVRPKFAYVFTEDGQLHQIDILKGEIIHSIKLTEPYSMDGHWSDPRPRIAVAGDNVVVSDPLQSKLHLVNAVSFEKAGDIKVEGKPFNIVAVGGSGKVHEGEEGHNHEGHKHEEHKHTEHKHD
;
A
#
# COMPACT_ATOMS: atom_id res chain seq x y z
N MET A 1 7.81 10.46 -26.52
CA MET A 1 7.62 10.83 -25.10
C MET A 1 6.87 12.16 -25.07
N LYS A 2 5.73 12.25 -24.37
CA LYS A 2 5.00 13.50 -24.19
C LYS A 2 5.31 14.07 -22.81
N THR A 3 5.38 15.37 -22.67
CA THR A 3 5.65 16.07 -21.42
C THR A 3 4.59 17.15 -21.23
N ALA A 4 3.91 17.15 -20.09
CA ALA A 4 2.98 18.21 -19.70
C ALA A 4 3.56 19.00 -18.52
N SER A 5 3.51 20.33 -18.59
CA SER A 5 3.88 21.17 -17.46
C SER A 5 2.74 21.21 -16.44
N VAL A 6 3.08 21.01 -15.17
CA VAL A 6 2.11 21.03 -14.05
C VAL A 6 2.29 22.25 -13.14
N GLY A 7 3.09 23.23 -13.54
CA GLY A 7 3.41 24.43 -12.77
C GLY A 7 4.77 24.34 -12.08
N ALA A 8 4.90 24.99 -10.92
CA ALA A 8 6.15 24.98 -10.15
C ALA A 8 6.53 23.56 -9.68
N ALA A 9 7.83 23.27 -9.67
CA ALA A 9 8.34 22.00 -9.14
C ALA A 9 7.99 21.89 -7.65
N HIS A 10 7.39 20.78 -7.25
CA HIS A 10 6.92 20.53 -5.89
C HIS A 10 6.93 19.03 -5.56
N HIS A 11 6.84 18.69 -4.29
CA HIS A 11 6.65 17.33 -3.83
C HIS A 11 5.19 16.90 -4.06
N GLY A 12 4.91 16.29 -5.18
CA GLY A 12 3.57 15.94 -5.60
C GLY A 12 3.46 14.57 -6.24
N VAL A 13 2.28 14.28 -6.78
CA VAL A 13 1.91 13.02 -7.43
C VAL A 13 1.35 13.30 -8.81
N ALA A 14 1.68 12.41 -9.77
CA ALA A 14 1.04 12.33 -11.08
C ALA A 14 0.55 10.90 -11.30
N VAL A 15 -0.75 10.74 -11.54
CA VAL A 15 -1.40 9.46 -11.79
C VAL A 15 -1.89 9.42 -13.23
N PRO A 16 -1.32 8.58 -14.11
CA PRO A 16 -1.74 8.51 -15.51
C PRO A 16 -3.06 7.75 -15.69
N TYR A 17 -3.89 8.23 -16.61
CA TYR A 17 -5.15 7.63 -17.06
C TYR A 17 -5.29 7.78 -18.58
N ASP A 18 -4.93 6.78 -19.35
CA ASP A 18 -4.99 6.78 -20.83
C ASP A 18 -4.51 8.10 -21.46
N LYS A 19 -5.43 9.01 -21.82
CA LYS A 19 -5.14 10.32 -22.45
C LYS A 19 -4.98 11.45 -21.45
N TYR A 20 -5.12 11.17 -20.15
CA TYR A 20 -5.13 12.16 -19.09
C TYR A 20 -4.12 11.80 -18.01
N ALA A 21 -3.84 12.78 -17.15
CA ALA A 21 -3.19 12.55 -15.87
C ALA A 21 -3.88 13.37 -14.78
N VAL A 22 -3.98 12.78 -13.59
CA VAL A 22 -4.32 13.55 -12.38
C VAL A 22 -3.01 14.00 -11.76
N VAL A 23 -2.86 15.29 -11.54
CA VAL A 23 -1.64 15.90 -11.01
C VAL A 23 -1.98 16.79 -9.81
N THR A 24 -1.08 16.82 -8.84
CA THR A 24 -1.22 17.71 -7.69
C THR A 24 -0.97 19.16 -8.07
N ILE A 25 -1.61 20.09 -7.35
CA ILE A 25 -1.49 21.53 -7.52
C ILE A 25 -0.49 22.04 -6.49
N PRO A 26 0.64 22.65 -6.91
CA PRO A 26 1.61 23.21 -5.98
C PRO A 26 0.98 24.30 -5.12
N ASN A 27 1.51 24.49 -3.91
CA ASN A 27 1.11 25.59 -3.06
C ASN A 27 1.56 26.92 -3.73
N PRO A 28 0.67 27.88 -3.98
CA PRO A 28 0.99 29.10 -4.71
C PRO A 28 1.90 30.04 -3.92
N ASP A 29 1.86 29.97 -2.58
CA ASP A 29 2.68 30.84 -1.72
C ASP A 29 4.11 30.29 -1.58
N ASP A 30 4.26 28.98 -1.62
CA ASP A 30 5.55 28.30 -1.44
C ASP A 30 5.48 26.86 -1.97
N ALA A 31 6.10 26.58 -3.11
CA ALA A 31 6.09 25.27 -3.73
C ALA A 31 6.83 24.19 -2.91
N SER A 32 7.63 24.54 -1.91
CA SER A 32 8.24 23.59 -0.97
C SER A 32 7.23 23.04 0.06
N LYS A 33 6.11 23.72 0.27
CA LYS A 33 5.01 23.24 1.10
C LYS A 33 4.21 22.17 0.37
N ARG A 34 3.39 21.45 1.14
CA ARG A 34 2.51 20.42 0.60
C ARG A 34 1.52 21.01 -0.40
N PRO A 35 1.16 20.26 -1.46
CA PRO A 35 0.16 20.66 -2.45
C PRO A 35 -1.20 21.02 -1.82
N ILE A 36 -1.96 21.81 -2.54
CA ILE A 36 -3.26 22.33 -2.05
C ILE A 36 -4.47 21.64 -2.68
N GLY A 37 -4.25 20.72 -3.61
CA GLY A 37 -5.32 20.01 -4.30
C GLY A 37 -4.79 19.22 -5.49
N ALA A 38 -5.70 18.76 -6.33
CA ALA A 38 -5.39 18.05 -7.57
C ALA A 38 -6.26 18.53 -8.73
N ARG A 39 -5.78 18.30 -9.97
CA ARG A 39 -6.47 18.58 -11.22
C ARG A 39 -6.22 17.50 -12.24
N ILE A 40 -7.09 17.47 -13.24
CA ILE A 40 -6.91 16.63 -14.42
C ILE A 40 -6.27 17.50 -15.51
N VAL A 41 -5.27 16.91 -16.19
CA VAL A 41 -4.67 17.50 -17.39
C VAL A 41 -4.65 16.46 -18.53
N ASP A 42 -4.76 16.94 -19.78
CA ASP A 42 -4.46 16.12 -20.94
C ASP A 42 -2.93 16.04 -21.17
N PHE A 43 -2.49 15.20 -22.12
CA PHE A 43 -1.05 15.11 -22.43
C PHE A 43 -0.51 16.29 -23.28
N ASP A 44 -1.33 17.25 -23.62
CA ASP A 44 -0.90 18.52 -24.20
C ASP A 44 -0.77 19.62 -23.11
N GLY A 45 -1.09 19.28 -21.86
CA GLY A 45 -0.95 20.15 -20.67
C GLY A 45 -2.17 21.01 -20.39
N ASN A 46 -3.28 20.82 -21.13
CA ASN A 46 -4.49 21.58 -20.91
C ASN A 46 -5.25 21.03 -19.69
N LYS A 47 -5.76 21.95 -18.86
CA LYS A 47 -6.64 21.58 -17.75
C LYS A 47 -7.97 21.05 -18.27
N VAL A 48 -8.44 19.96 -17.66
CA VAL A 48 -9.72 19.31 -17.95
C VAL A 48 -10.59 19.34 -16.69
N GLY A 49 -11.72 20.02 -16.75
CA GLY A 49 -12.62 20.18 -15.60
C GLY A 49 -12.09 21.19 -14.56
N GLU A 50 -12.59 21.07 -13.33
CA GLU A 50 -12.26 21.98 -12.23
C GLU A 50 -11.15 21.44 -11.34
N ASP A 51 -10.46 22.34 -10.64
CA ASP A 51 -9.51 22.00 -9.60
C ASP A 51 -10.26 21.49 -8.35
N VAL A 52 -9.77 20.44 -7.73
CA VAL A 52 -10.35 19.91 -6.49
C VAL A 52 -9.43 20.23 -5.32
N ALA A 53 -9.89 21.11 -4.44
CA ALA A 53 -9.13 21.55 -3.27
C ALA A 53 -9.01 20.42 -2.23
N CYS A 54 -7.80 20.24 -1.71
CA CYS A 54 -7.49 19.33 -0.60
C CYS A 54 -6.13 19.73 -0.01
N PRO A 55 -6.09 20.70 0.89
CA PRO A 55 -4.84 21.27 1.38
C PRO A 55 -4.02 20.22 2.17
N GLY A 56 -2.70 20.38 2.13
CA GLY A 56 -1.80 19.50 2.85
C GLY A 56 -1.66 18.10 2.24
N LEU A 57 -1.89 17.96 0.92
CA LEU A 57 -1.79 16.67 0.22
C LEU A 57 -0.45 16.00 0.49
N HIS A 58 -0.54 14.75 1.02
CA HIS A 58 0.61 13.90 1.25
C HIS A 58 0.15 12.44 1.43
N GLY A 59 0.89 11.52 0.83
CA GLY A 59 0.53 10.09 0.84
C GLY A 59 -0.52 9.74 -0.22
N SER A 60 -0.27 8.64 -0.92
CA SER A 60 -1.15 8.18 -1.99
C SER A 60 -1.10 6.65 -2.08
N ALA A 61 -2.21 6.06 -2.50
CA ALA A 61 -2.30 4.62 -2.74
C ALA A 61 -3.35 4.30 -3.79
N GLY A 62 -3.15 3.17 -4.49
CA GLY A 62 -4.18 2.51 -5.29
C GLY A 62 -4.82 1.37 -4.52
N SER A 63 -6.14 1.23 -4.61
CA SER A 63 -6.89 0.09 -4.06
C SER A 63 -8.02 -0.28 -5.03
N GLY A 64 -8.01 -1.51 -5.51
CA GLY A 64 -8.91 -1.92 -6.59
C GLY A 64 -8.77 -1.02 -7.82
N SER A 65 -9.85 -0.36 -8.21
CA SER A 65 -9.92 0.58 -9.34
C SER A 65 -9.83 2.05 -8.90
N ILE A 66 -9.67 2.33 -7.60
CA ILE A 66 -9.63 3.69 -7.04
C ILE A 66 -8.20 4.03 -6.66
N TYR A 67 -7.79 5.26 -6.95
CA TYR A 67 -6.56 5.85 -6.42
C TYR A 67 -6.91 6.95 -5.44
N ALA A 68 -6.26 6.99 -4.29
CA ALA A 68 -6.53 7.97 -3.25
C ALA A 68 -5.31 8.83 -2.91
N LEU A 69 -5.56 10.11 -2.64
CA LEU A 69 -4.58 11.07 -2.11
C LEU A 69 -5.09 11.55 -0.77
N ALA A 70 -4.28 11.46 0.28
CA ALA A 70 -4.64 11.96 1.61
C ALA A 70 -4.32 13.46 1.75
N CYS A 71 -5.14 14.18 2.51
CA CYS A 71 -4.92 15.59 2.84
C CYS A 71 -5.43 15.92 4.24
N ASP A 72 -5.34 17.20 4.62
CA ASP A 72 -5.74 17.65 5.96
C ASP A 72 -7.25 17.57 6.20
N THR A 73 -8.05 17.57 5.13
CA THR A 73 -9.52 17.62 5.21
C THR A 73 -10.21 16.30 4.83
N GLY A 74 -9.46 15.30 4.37
CA GLY A 74 -10.03 14.04 3.89
C GLY A 74 -9.13 13.33 2.89
N LEU A 75 -9.77 12.68 1.93
CA LEU A 75 -9.11 12.03 0.81
C LEU A 75 -9.65 12.58 -0.52
N LEU A 76 -8.81 12.73 -1.53
CA LEU A 76 -9.26 12.77 -2.92
C LEU A 76 -9.30 11.36 -3.46
N LEU A 77 -10.47 10.91 -3.86
CA LEU A 77 -10.69 9.65 -4.55
C LEU A 77 -10.69 9.90 -6.05
N ILE A 78 -9.86 9.16 -6.76
CA ILE A 78 -9.72 9.23 -8.21
C ILE A 78 -10.21 7.91 -8.78
N SER A 79 -11.24 7.98 -9.60
CA SER A 79 -11.82 6.83 -10.31
C SER A 79 -11.96 7.17 -11.78
N GLN A 80 -12.36 6.19 -12.59
CA GLN A 80 -12.64 6.38 -14.01
C GLN A 80 -14.15 6.41 -14.24
N ASP A 81 -14.62 7.40 -15.01
CA ASP A 81 -15.97 7.50 -15.50
C ASP A 81 -15.93 7.58 -17.04
N GLY A 82 -16.35 6.50 -17.71
CA GLY A 82 -16.15 6.33 -19.15
C GLY A 82 -14.65 6.34 -19.50
N ASP A 83 -14.22 7.28 -20.32
CA ASP A 83 -12.84 7.45 -20.78
C ASP A 83 -12.05 8.50 -19.99
N LYS A 84 -12.64 9.11 -18.96
CA LYS A 84 -12.05 10.21 -18.19
C LYS A 84 -11.88 9.87 -16.72
N PRO A 85 -10.79 10.33 -16.06
CA PRO A 85 -10.71 10.30 -14.62
C PRO A 85 -11.67 11.32 -13.99
N VAL A 86 -12.17 11.00 -12.81
CA VAL A 86 -12.98 11.87 -11.96
C VAL A 86 -12.32 11.95 -10.60
N ILE A 87 -12.30 13.16 -10.03
CA ILE A 87 -11.76 13.40 -8.68
C ILE A 87 -12.93 13.77 -7.77
N LYS A 88 -13.12 13.02 -6.68
CA LYS A 88 -14.11 13.29 -5.65
C LYS A 88 -13.41 13.55 -4.32
N HIS A 89 -13.75 14.65 -3.64
CA HIS A 89 -13.32 14.85 -2.26
C HIS A 89 -14.22 14.07 -1.31
N LEU A 90 -13.61 13.21 -0.49
CA LEU A 90 -14.23 12.48 0.61
C LEU A 90 -13.74 13.12 1.91
N PRO A 91 -14.53 13.97 2.58
CA PRO A 91 -14.13 14.60 3.82
C PRO A 91 -14.06 13.59 4.95
N TYR A 92 -13.17 13.81 5.94
CA TYR A 92 -13.19 13.02 7.18
C TYR A 92 -14.53 13.17 7.88
N ASP A 93 -15.01 12.07 8.48
CA ASP A 93 -16.20 12.10 9.32
C ASP A 93 -15.99 13.08 10.49
N PRO A 94 -16.90 14.02 10.72
CA PRO A 94 -16.79 15.01 11.81
C PRO A 94 -16.70 14.43 13.22
N SER A 95 -17.15 13.17 13.41
CA SER A 95 -17.06 12.46 14.68
C SER A 95 -15.64 11.96 15.01
N LEU A 96 -14.74 11.92 14.00
CA LEU A 96 -13.38 11.47 14.22
C LEU A 96 -12.57 12.48 15.04
N PRO A 97 -11.64 12.02 15.88
CA PRO A 97 -10.68 12.91 16.54
C PRO A 97 -9.94 13.77 15.53
N LYS A 98 -9.62 15.00 15.88
CA LYS A 98 -8.89 15.92 14.99
C LYS A 98 -7.49 15.36 14.66
N ALA A 99 -7.34 14.85 13.47
CA ALA A 99 -6.09 14.37 12.88
C ALA A 99 -6.26 14.25 11.36
N SER A 100 -5.19 13.90 10.64
CA SER A 100 -5.24 13.59 9.21
C SER A 100 -4.30 12.44 8.87
N ALA A 101 -4.59 11.75 7.77
CA ALA A 101 -3.67 10.78 7.19
C ALA A 101 -2.61 11.50 6.35
N SER A 102 -1.38 11.00 6.41
CA SER A 102 -0.26 11.46 5.58
C SER A 102 0.46 10.28 4.88
N THR A 103 0.02 9.07 5.13
CA THR A 103 0.45 7.84 4.48
C THR A 103 -0.78 6.99 4.25
N LEU A 104 -0.96 6.54 3.02
CA LEU A 104 -1.99 5.57 2.65
C LEU A 104 -1.34 4.31 2.11
N ILE A 105 -1.99 3.19 2.36
CA ILE A 105 -1.67 1.90 1.75
C ILE A 105 -2.96 1.29 1.23
N GLY A 106 -2.88 0.69 0.05
CA GLY A 106 -3.92 -0.09 -0.58
C GLY A 106 -3.30 -1.24 -1.35
N GLY A 107 -4.08 -1.91 -2.18
CA GLY A 107 -3.60 -3.00 -3.01
C GLY A 107 -4.58 -3.36 -4.13
N LYS A 108 -4.07 -3.95 -5.21
CA LYS A 108 -4.88 -4.29 -6.39
C LYS A 108 -6.08 -5.19 -6.07
N GLY A 109 -5.93 -6.10 -5.10
CA GLY A 109 -6.99 -7.01 -4.66
C GLY A 109 -7.82 -6.50 -3.48
N LEU A 110 -7.58 -5.27 -3.03
CA LEU A 110 -8.27 -4.66 -1.89
C LEU A 110 -9.38 -3.72 -2.36
N GLN A 111 -10.36 -3.46 -1.49
CA GLN A 111 -11.44 -2.50 -1.70
C GLN A 111 -11.44 -1.39 -0.65
N TYR A 112 -10.40 -1.33 0.17
CA TYR A 112 -10.25 -0.34 1.23
C TYR A 112 -8.86 0.28 1.21
N PHE A 113 -8.69 1.39 1.91
CA PHE A 113 -7.41 1.99 2.23
C PHE A 113 -7.13 1.89 3.72
N ALA A 114 -5.86 1.67 4.08
CA ALA A 114 -5.38 1.86 5.44
C ALA A 114 -4.48 3.09 5.46
N GLY A 115 -4.66 3.95 6.44
CA GLY A 115 -3.86 5.16 6.64
C GLY A 115 -3.40 5.33 8.07
N ASN A 116 -2.32 6.08 8.27
CA ASN A 116 -2.00 6.58 9.61
C ASN A 116 -3.04 7.63 10.03
N TYR A 117 -3.35 7.69 11.33
CA TYR A 117 -4.24 8.72 11.87
C TYR A 117 -3.80 9.13 13.28
N GLY A 118 -3.08 10.23 13.36
CA GLY A 118 -2.33 10.56 14.58
C GLY A 118 -1.18 9.57 14.85
N PRO A 119 -0.58 9.58 16.06
CA PRO A 119 0.58 8.75 16.38
C PRO A 119 0.22 7.28 16.67
N ASP A 120 -0.96 7.01 17.21
CA ASP A 120 -1.38 5.77 17.84
C ASP A 120 -2.67 5.18 17.24
N ARG A 121 -3.00 5.53 16.00
CA ARG A 121 -4.18 4.99 15.29
C ARG A 121 -3.88 4.65 13.85
N ILE A 122 -4.68 3.74 13.31
CA ILE A 122 -4.86 3.48 11.89
C ILE A 122 -6.29 3.88 11.53
N VAL A 123 -6.46 4.56 10.42
CA VAL A 123 -7.76 4.77 9.80
C VAL A 123 -7.94 3.77 8.67
N LEU A 124 -9.06 3.07 8.68
CA LEU A 124 -9.55 2.24 7.57
C LEU A 124 -10.61 3.04 6.84
N VAL A 125 -10.57 3.03 5.51
CA VAL A 125 -11.48 3.80 4.67
C VAL A 125 -12.04 2.87 3.60
N ASP A 126 -13.35 2.68 3.59
CA ASP A 126 -14.05 1.98 2.52
C ASP A 126 -14.74 3.00 1.61
N PRO A 127 -14.19 3.30 0.43
CA PRO A 127 -14.73 4.32 -0.45
C PRO A 127 -16.06 3.93 -1.09
N SER A 128 -16.55 2.71 -0.92
CA SER A 128 -17.85 2.25 -1.41
C SER A 128 -19.00 2.62 -0.48
N GLU A 129 -18.72 2.89 0.80
CA GLU A 129 -19.72 3.38 1.74
C GLU A 129 -20.00 4.87 1.49
N ALA A 130 -21.26 5.29 1.67
CA ALA A 130 -21.71 6.65 1.27
C ALA A 130 -20.98 7.78 2.02
N ASP A 131 -20.60 7.53 3.27
CA ASP A 131 -19.85 8.42 4.16
C ASP A 131 -18.34 8.09 4.20
N GLY A 132 -17.87 7.18 3.32
CA GLY A 132 -16.49 6.73 3.23
C GLY A 132 -16.10 5.69 4.25
N GLY A 133 -17.03 5.16 5.05
CA GLY A 133 -16.82 4.03 5.95
C GLY A 133 -15.58 4.18 6.83
N PHE A 134 -15.34 5.37 7.38
CA PHE A 134 -14.16 5.61 8.22
C PHE A 134 -14.25 4.82 9.53
N ARG A 135 -13.23 3.99 9.79
CA ARG A 135 -13.07 3.27 11.05
C ARG A 135 -11.69 3.51 11.63
N LEU A 136 -11.63 3.81 12.92
CA LEU A 136 -10.34 3.96 13.61
C LEU A 136 -10.03 2.69 14.38
N VAL A 137 -8.80 2.22 14.21
CA VAL A 137 -8.20 1.18 15.04
C VAL A 137 -7.25 1.85 16.02
N GLN A 138 -7.58 1.80 17.31
CA GLN A 138 -6.72 2.29 18.37
C GLN A 138 -5.58 1.29 18.61
N LEU A 139 -4.36 1.78 18.66
CA LEU A 139 -3.16 1.00 18.96
C LEU A 139 -2.79 1.15 20.44
N PRO A 140 -2.12 0.15 21.04
CA PRO A 140 -1.69 0.23 22.44
C PRO A 140 -0.61 1.29 22.69
N THR A 141 0.19 1.59 21.67
CA THR A 141 1.25 2.61 21.70
C THR A 141 1.50 3.16 20.29
N ARG A 142 2.51 4.04 20.12
CA ARG A 142 2.79 4.71 18.86
C ARG A 142 3.12 3.69 17.76
N ARG A 143 2.52 3.92 16.57
CA ARG A 143 2.81 3.16 15.35
C ARG A 143 4.23 3.44 14.87
N VAL A 144 4.96 2.39 14.52
CA VAL A 144 6.23 2.46 13.79
C VAL A 144 6.00 2.26 12.29
N HIS A 145 5.29 1.19 11.91
CA HIS A 145 5.00 0.87 10.52
C HIS A 145 3.70 0.09 10.41
N PHE A 146 3.09 0.09 9.21
CA PHE A 146 1.92 -0.73 8.93
C PHE A 146 1.93 -1.22 7.48
N ALA A 147 1.23 -2.31 7.23
CA ALA A 147 1.10 -2.93 5.92
C ALA A 147 -0.27 -3.60 5.80
N VAL A 148 -0.77 -3.72 4.57
CA VAL A 148 -1.96 -4.52 4.23
C VAL A 148 -1.52 -5.89 3.74
N ASP A 149 -2.40 -6.91 3.87
CA ASP A 149 -2.13 -8.24 3.34
C ASP A 149 -2.68 -8.36 1.92
N PRO A 150 -1.84 -8.44 0.88
CA PRO A 150 -2.30 -8.55 -0.49
C PRO A 150 -2.90 -9.93 -0.82
N VAL A 151 -2.66 -10.93 0.02
CA VAL A 151 -3.13 -12.31 -0.15
C VAL A 151 -4.41 -12.54 0.65
N ARG A 152 -4.48 -11.96 1.86
CA ARG A 152 -5.60 -12.08 2.81
C ARG A 152 -6.22 -10.71 3.06
N PRO A 153 -7.09 -10.21 2.17
CA PRO A 153 -7.55 -8.81 2.15
C PRO A 153 -8.28 -8.38 3.42
N LYS A 154 -8.72 -9.31 4.25
CA LYS A 154 -9.35 -9.02 5.56
C LYS A 154 -8.36 -8.65 6.66
N PHE A 155 -7.04 -8.71 6.40
CA PHE A 155 -6.01 -8.43 7.40
C PHE A 155 -5.11 -7.27 7.02
N ALA A 156 -4.70 -6.53 8.04
CA ALA A 156 -3.58 -5.60 8.01
C ALA A 156 -2.68 -5.85 9.22
N TYR A 157 -1.46 -5.34 9.15
CA TYR A 157 -0.46 -5.50 10.19
C TYR A 157 0.10 -4.15 10.62
N VAL A 158 0.30 -3.97 11.92
CA VAL A 158 0.91 -2.77 12.49
C VAL A 158 2.02 -3.17 13.45
N PHE A 159 3.18 -2.55 13.29
CA PHE A 159 4.27 -2.67 14.25
C PHE A 159 4.30 -1.41 15.13
N THR A 160 4.35 -1.58 16.44
CA THR A 160 4.33 -0.52 17.42
C THR A 160 5.67 -0.35 18.12
N GLU A 161 5.91 0.80 18.74
CA GLU A 161 7.20 1.16 19.34
C GLU A 161 7.61 0.28 20.52
N ASP A 162 6.67 -0.39 21.16
CA ASP A 162 6.94 -1.38 22.21
C ASP A 162 7.50 -2.71 21.66
N GLY A 163 7.70 -2.82 20.35
CA GLY A 163 8.29 -3.99 19.66
C GLY A 163 7.31 -5.10 19.37
N GLN A 164 6.01 -4.80 19.32
CA GLN A 164 4.97 -5.76 18.98
C GLN A 164 4.49 -5.61 17.55
N LEU A 165 4.21 -6.74 16.92
CA LEU A 165 3.44 -6.84 15.68
C LEU A 165 1.99 -7.18 16.03
N HIS A 166 1.05 -6.42 15.47
CA HIS A 166 -0.38 -6.62 15.63
C HIS A 166 -1.02 -7.00 14.30
N GLN A 167 -1.93 -7.97 14.33
CA GLN A 167 -2.81 -8.28 13.20
C GLN A 167 -4.17 -7.63 13.44
N ILE A 168 -4.66 -6.91 12.44
CA ILE A 168 -5.94 -6.20 12.47
C ILE A 168 -6.92 -6.94 11.55
N ASP A 169 -8.12 -7.21 12.05
CA ASP A 169 -9.27 -7.58 11.23
C ASP A 169 -9.90 -6.30 10.66
N ILE A 170 -9.81 -6.13 9.35
CA ILE A 170 -10.28 -4.92 8.65
C ILE A 170 -11.80 -4.73 8.76
N LEU A 171 -12.55 -5.83 8.71
CA LEU A 171 -14.02 -5.77 8.75
C LEU A 171 -14.53 -5.36 10.15
N LYS A 172 -13.82 -5.79 11.19
CA LYS A 172 -14.15 -5.43 12.57
C LYS A 172 -13.54 -4.10 13.02
N GLY A 173 -12.40 -3.71 12.41
CA GLY A 173 -11.61 -2.59 12.87
C GLY A 173 -10.91 -2.83 14.20
N GLU A 174 -10.48 -4.07 14.47
CA GLU A 174 -9.96 -4.50 15.77
C GLU A 174 -8.63 -5.24 15.63
N ILE A 175 -7.77 -5.11 16.65
CA ILE A 175 -6.58 -5.97 16.80
C ILE A 175 -7.07 -7.34 17.28
N ILE A 176 -6.75 -8.40 16.53
CA ILE A 176 -7.14 -9.77 16.85
C ILE A 176 -5.99 -10.63 17.38
N HIS A 177 -4.75 -10.28 17.01
CA HIS A 177 -3.55 -10.97 17.49
C HIS A 177 -2.42 -9.97 17.71
N SER A 178 -1.52 -10.30 18.64
CA SER A 178 -0.31 -9.52 18.93
C SER A 178 0.84 -10.46 19.29
N ILE A 179 2.04 -10.15 18.81
CA ILE A 179 3.25 -10.90 19.12
C ILE A 179 4.44 -9.95 19.32
N LYS A 180 5.18 -10.17 20.40
CA LYS A 180 6.42 -9.45 20.69
C LYS A 180 7.56 -10.03 19.82
N LEU A 181 8.19 -9.16 19.02
CA LEU A 181 9.28 -9.57 18.12
C LEU A 181 10.62 -8.96 18.48
N THR A 182 10.63 -7.70 18.93
CA THR A 182 11.87 -6.95 19.17
C THR A 182 11.85 -6.28 20.54
N GLU A 183 13.00 -5.77 20.98
CA GLU A 183 13.04 -4.72 21.99
C GLU A 183 12.35 -3.45 21.48
N PRO A 184 11.95 -2.51 22.36
CA PRO A 184 11.28 -1.28 21.97
C PRO A 184 12.10 -0.44 20.99
N TYR A 185 11.40 0.23 20.06
CA TYR A 185 11.94 1.18 19.12
C TYR A 185 11.32 2.56 19.35
N SER A 186 12.13 3.55 19.73
CA SER A 186 11.61 4.91 19.89
C SER A 186 11.16 5.53 18.56
N MET A 187 10.02 6.19 18.57
CA MET A 187 9.55 7.04 17.48
C MET A 187 10.06 8.48 17.59
N ASP A 188 10.81 8.81 18.64
CA ASP A 188 11.53 10.07 18.76
C ASP A 188 12.79 10.07 17.89
N GLY A 189 13.31 11.23 17.58
CA GLY A 189 14.48 11.39 16.71
C GLY A 189 14.11 11.68 15.24
N HIS A 190 15.05 11.41 14.32
CA HIS A 190 14.88 11.75 12.92
C HIS A 190 14.04 10.69 12.19
N TRP A 191 13.26 11.13 11.19
CA TRP A 191 12.41 10.23 10.39
C TRP A 191 13.21 9.16 9.61
N SER A 192 14.50 9.41 9.31
CA SER A 192 15.38 8.47 8.61
C SER A 192 16.10 7.50 9.54
N ASP A 193 15.87 7.56 10.86
CA ASP A 193 16.46 6.60 11.77
C ASP A 193 15.96 5.20 11.46
N PRO A 194 16.86 4.19 11.44
CA PRO A 194 16.45 2.83 11.10
C PRO A 194 15.43 2.28 12.11
N ARG A 195 14.24 1.95 11.62
CA ARG A 195 13.14 1.37 12.40
C ARG A 195 12.57 0.17 11.68
N PRO A 196 11.91 -0.76 12.40
CA PRO A 196 11.24 -1.90 11.78
C PRO A 196 10.27 -1.50 10.67
N ARG A 197 10.28 -2.30 9.60
CA ARG A 197 9.34 -2.25 8.49
C ARG A 197 8.68 -3.62 8.32
N ILE A 198 7.49 -3.63 7.78
CA ILE A 198 6.70 -4.83 7.51
C ILE A 198 6.63 -5.04 5.99
N ALA A 199 6.83 -6.28 5.56
CA ALA A 199 6.47 -6.75 4.24
C ALA A 199 5.68 -8.06 4.37
N VAL A 200 4.71 -8.29 3.48
CA VAL A 200 3.95 -9.53 3.43
C VAL A 200 4.43 -10.33 2.22
N ALA A 201 4.96 -11.52 2.45
CA ALA A 201 5.55 -12.40 1.46
C ALA A 201 4.89 -13.79 1.52
N GLY A 202 3.82 -13.97 0.73
CA GLY A 202 3.04 -15.21 0.74
C GLY A 202 2.42 -15.48 2.11
N ASP A 203 2.82 -16.59 2.74
CA ASP A 203 2.32 -16.99 4.06
C ASP A 203 3.09 -16.39 5.22
N ASN A 204 4.03 -15.47 4.97
CA ASN A 204 4.82 -14.85 6.00
C ASN A 204 4.61 -13.35 6.05
N VAL A 205 4.45 -12.83 7.26
CA VAL A 205 4.66 -11.43 7.59
C VAL A 205 6.11 -11.27 8.02
N VAL A 206 6.85 -10.45 7.31
CA VAL A 206 8.28 -10.22 7.57
C VAL A 206 8.46 -8.87 8.23
N VAL A 207 9.15 -8.85 9.36
CA VAL A 207 9.47 -7.61 10.09
C VAL A 207 10.98 -7.45 10.19
N SER A 208 11.50 -6.33 9.69
CA SER A 208 12.93 -6.02 9.84
C SER A 208 13.25 -5.57 11.26
N ASP A 209 14.42 -5.98 11.76
CA ASP A 209 15.00 -5.56 13.03
C ASP A 209 16.39 -4.97 12.79
N PRO A 210 16.48 -3.64 12.52
CA PRO A 210 17.76 -2.98 12.24
C PRO A 210 18.78 -3.05 13.38
N LEU A 211 18.34 -3.10 14.64
CA LEU A 211 19.26 -3.16 15.79
C LEU A 211 19.91 -4.52 15.94
N GLN A 212 19.24 -5.59 15.52
CA GLN A 212 19.77 -6.95 15.63
C GLN A 212 20.22 -7.54 14.30
N SER A 213 20.20 -6.77 13.22
CA SER A 213 20.60 -7.19 11.86
C SER A 213 19.91 -8.48 11.43
N LYS A 214 18.56 -8.50 11.54
CA LYS A 214 17.75 -9.67 11.16
C LYS A 214 16.36 -9.31 10.66
N LEU A 215 15.70 -10.30 10.08
CA LEU A 215 14.29 -10.27 9.72
C LEU A 215 13.57 -11.34 10.56
N HIS A 216 12.46 -10.96 11.19
CA HIS A 216 11.56 -11.87 11.85
C HIS A 216 10.51 -12.35 10.87
N LEU A 217 10.26 -13.66 10.84
CA LEU A 217 9.20 -14.29 10.06
C LEU A 217 8.07 -14.67 11.01
N VAL A 218 6.85 -14.22 10.69
CA VAL A 218 5.63 -14.59 11.41
C VAL A 218 4.69 -15.23 10.40
N ASN A 219 4.17 -16.42 10.70
CA ASN A 219 3.16 -17.05 9.86
C ASN A 219 1.88 -16.21 9.87
N ALA A 220 1.39 -15.81 8.71
CA ALA A 220 0.24 -14.90 8.57
C ALA A 220 -1.11 -15.54 8.97
N VAL A 221 -1.17 -16.88 9.06
CA VAL A 221 -2.39 -17.64 9.41
C VAL A 221 -2.43 -17.96 10.90
N SER A 222 -1.39 -18.61 11.45
CA SER A 222 -1.33 -18.95 12.88
C SER A 222 -0.93 -17.76 13.75
N PHE A 223 -0.34 -16.73 13.16
CA PHE A 223 0.23 -15.57 13.82
C PHE A 223 1.32 -15.91 14.85
N GLU A 224 2.05 -16.98 14.58
CA GLU A 224 3.17 -17.46 15.38
C GLU A 224 4.50 -17.16 14.69
N LYS A 225 5.55 -17.01 15.48
CA LYS A 225 6.90 -16.81 14.96
C LYS A 225 7.36 -18.06 14.22
N ALA A 226 7.65 -17.93 12.92
CA ALA A 226 8.14 -19.02 12.06
C ALA A 226 9.68 -19.11 12.05
N GLY A 227 10.39 -18.02 12.35
CA GLY A 227 11.84 -18.02 12.39
C GLY A 227 12.47 -16.65 12.28
N ASP A 228 13.79 -16.61 12.16
CA ASP A 228 14.60 -15.42 11.93
C ASP A 228 15.56 -15.64 10.76
N ILE A 229 15.78 -14.60 9.96
CA ILE A 229 16.81 -14.57 8.93
C ILE A 229 17.85 -13.51 9.34
N LYS A 230 19.11 -13.92 9.50
CA LYS A 230 20.22 -12.98 9.71
C LYS A 230 20.53 -12.28 8.40
N VAL A 231 20.77 -10.96 8.48
CA VAL A 231 21.15 -10.13 7.33
C VAL A 231 22.39 -9.30 7.71
N GLU A 232 23.16 -8.88 6.72
CA GLU A 232 24.25 -7.97 6.95
C GLU A 232 23.75 -6.52 7.09
N GLY A 233 24.37 -5.76 8.00
CA GLY A 233 24.05 -4.36 8.25
C GLY A 233 22.76 -4.14 9.01
N LYS A 234 22.13 -2.99 8.77
CA LYS A 234 20.89 -2.57 9.44
C LYS A 234 19.74 -2.58 8.41
N PRO A 235 18.93 -3.65 8.34
CA PRO A 235 17.84 -3.73 7.38
C PRO A 235 16.75 -2.69 7.72
N PHE A 236 16.73 -1.57 6.99
CA PHE A 236 15.76 -0.51 7.21
C PHE A 236 14.54 -0.66 6.31
N ASN A 237 14.74 -0.76 5.00
CA ASN A 237 13.64 -0.95 4.05
C ASN A 237 13.59 -2.41 3.60
N ILE A 238 12.38 -2.97 3.61
CA ILE A 238 12.09 -4.29 3.07
C ILE A 238 10.89 -4.21 2.12
N VAL A 239 10.90 -5.02 1.10
CA VAL A 239 9.81 -5.13 0.15
C VAL A 239 9.70 -6.59 -0.31
N ALA A 240 8.48 -7.09 -0.42
CA ALA A 240 8.20 -8.37 -1.06
C ALA A 240 7.91 -8.12 -2.54
N VAL A 241 8.59 -8.87 -3.42
CA VAL A 241 8.41 -8.82 -4.86
C VAL A 241 8.11 -10.21 -5.41
N GLY A 242 7.37 -10.26 -6.50
CA GLY A 242 6.92 -11.52 -7.11
C GLY A 242 5.59 -12.01 -6.53
N GLY A 243 5.08 -13.11 -7.11
CA GLY A 243 3.77 -13.64 -6.80
C GLY A 243 2.62 -12.84 -7.43
N SER A 244 1.52 -13.51 -7.69
CA SER A 244 0.32 -12.90 -8.27
C SER A 244 -0.61 -12.26 -7.22
N GLY A 245 -0.31 -12.42 -5.93
CA GLY A 245 -1.23 -12.14 -4.84
C GLY A 245 -2.45 -13.08 -4.79
N LYS A 246 -2.45 -14.13 -5.62
CA LYS A 246 -3.46 -15.18 -5.57
C LYS A 246 -2.92 -16.37 -4.80
N VAL A 247 -3.67 -16.83 -3.82
CA VAL A 247 -3.45 -18.16 -3.23
C VAL A 247 -3.95 -19.16 -4.28
N HIS A 248 -3.04 -19.95 -4.84
CA HIS A 248 -3.44 -21.16 -5.57
C HIS A 248 -3.80 -22.20 -4.51
N GLU A 249 -5.10 -22.38 -4.25
CA GLU A 249 -5.56 -23.53 -3.48
C GLU A 249 -5.16 -24.77 -4.29
N GLY A 250 -4.21 -25.53 -3.72
CA GLY A 250 -3.81 -26.90 -4.03
C GLY A 250 -3.99 -27.34 -5.48
N GLU A 251 -3.03 -27.10 -6.36
CA GLU A 251 -2.75 -28.08 -7.41
C GLU A 251 -2.12 -29.30 -6.71
N GLU A 252 -2.96 -30.29 -6.38
CA GLU A 252 -2.51 -31.65 -6.08
C GLU A 252 -1.63 -32.08 -7.26
N GLY A 253 -0.42 -32.52 -6.92
CA GLY A 253 0.67 -32.74 -7.84
C GLY A 253 0.26 -33.55 -9.08
N HIS A 254 0.28 -32.93 -10.23
CA HIS A 254 0.34 -33.64 -11.49
C HIS A 254 1.74 -34.26 -11.61
N ASN A 255 1.83 -35.55 -11.29
CA ASN A 255 2.95 -36.40 -11.64
C ASN A 255 3.16 -36.31 -13.15
N HIS A 256 4.24 -35.66 -13.57
CA HIS A 256 4.75 -35.78 -14.93
C HIS A 256 5.32 -37.18 -15.12
N GLU A 257 4.48 -38.14 -15.48
CA GLU A 257 4.96 -39.39 -16.09
C GLU A 257 5.55 -39.03 -17.48
N GLY A 258 6.81 -39.43 -17.61
CA GLY A 258 7.65 -39.09 -18.73
C GLY A 258 7.11 -39.58 -20.07
N HIS A 259 6.95 -38.65 -21.00
CA HIS A 259 6.79 -38.98 -22.41
C HIS A 259 8.09 -39.59 -22.94
N LYS A 260 8.08 -40.92 -23.22
CA LYS A 260 9.10 -41.57 -24.00
C LYS A 260 9.02 -41.09 -25.46
N HIS A 261 10.09 -40.47 -25.92
CA HIS A 261 10.26 -40.19 -27.34
C HIS A 261 10.39 -41.50 -28.13
N GLU A 262 9.43 -41.81 -29.00
CA GLU A 262 9.57 -42.79 -30.05
C GLU A 262 10.39 -42.20 -31.21
N GLU A 263 11.52 -42.83 -31.47
CA GLU A 263 12.34 -42.53 -32.64
C GLU A 263 11.63 -42.98 -33.94
N HIS A 264 11.23 -42.04 -34.76
CA HIS A 264 10.79 -42.34 -36.12
C HIS A 264 12.00 -42.62 -37.01
N LYS A 265 12.18 -43.89 -37.44
CA LYS A 265 13.12 -44.30 -38.47
C LYS A 265 12.62 -43.79 -39.83
N HIS A 266 13.43 -42.94 -40.49
CA HIS A 266 13.26 -42.59 -41.90
C HIS A 266 13.65 -43.80 -42.78
N THR A 267 12.71 -44.29 -43.57
CA THR A 267 12.96 -45.23 -44.68
C THR A 267 13.17 -44.41 -45.94
N GLU A 268 14.39 -44.57 -46.51
CA GLU A 268 14.73 -44.06 -47.84
C GLU A 268 13.95 -44.83 -48.92
N HIS A 269 13.20 -44.13 -49.74
CA HIS A 269 12.74 -44.60 -51.02
C HIS A 269 13.68 -44.15 -52.14
N LYS A 270 14.37 -45.15 -52.77
CA LYS A 270 15.04 -44.98 -54.04
C LYS A 270 14.02 -45.04 -55.17
N HIS A 271 14.08 -44.10 -56.07
CA HIS A 271 13.44 -44.16 -57.40
C HIS A 271 14.48 -44.58 -58.45
N ASP A 272 14.12 -45.63 -59.17
CA ASP A 272 14.61 -45.89 -60.52
C ASP A 272 13.79 -45.07 -61.56
#